data_c7fcee7185cc6ddcb453201eb557d7ed
#
_entry.id   c7fcee7185cc6ddcb453201eb557d7ed
#
_cell.length_a   1.000
_cell.length_b   1.000
_cell.length_c   1.000
_cell.angle_alpha   90.00
_cell.angle_beta   90.00
_cell.angle_gamma   90.00
#
_symmetry.space_group_name_H-M   'P 1'
#
loop_
_entity.id
_entity.type
_entity.pdbx_description
1 polymer ?
#
loop_
_entity_poly.entity_id
_entity_poly.type
_entity_poly.pdbx_seq_one_letter_code
_entity_poly.pdbx_strand_id
1 'polypeptide(L)'
;DIRDAFVQSWKHGLKAVAVYRDGCKSVQPLNTAAEKSEKTLPTDNKLIEKINGYTRIKLPDERPSITHKFSLGNHEGYLTVGLYPDTKKPGETFITIAKEGSTVSGLFDVIATLTSMCLQSGVPMKTLVKKFKDLRFKPSGITSNQEIPFAKSFIDYIFKYLGYKFLSENDKEEIFGSPH
;
A
#
# COMPACT_ATOMS: atom_id res chain seq x y z
N ASP A 1 -19.54 19.94 32.83
CA ASP A 1 -20.65 19.47 32.00
C ASP A 1 -20.67 20.21 30.66
N ILE A 2 -21.04 19.50 29.56
CA ILE A 2 -21.09 20.10 28.20
C ILE A 2 -22.04 21.30 28.18
N ARG A 3 -23.17 21.23 28.90
CA ARG A 3 -24.13 22.33 29.02
C ARG A 3 -23.49 23.57 29.63
N ASP A 4 -22.68 23.40 30.66
CA ASP A 4 -22.03 24.52 31.32
C ASP A 4 -20.99 25.18 30.44
N ALA A 5 -20.28 24.40 29.61
CA ALA A 5 -19.35 24.92 28.63
C ALA A 5 -20.06 25.84 27.60
N PHE A 6 -21.21 25.45 27.09
CA PHE A 6 -22.00 26.28 26.18
C PHE A 6 -22.56 27.52 26.84
N VAL A 7 -23.08 27.40 28.08
CA VAL A 7 -23.62 28.55 28.82
C VAL A 7 -22.52 29.59 29.17
N GLN A 8 -21.35 29.12 29.60
CA GLN A 8 -20.22 29.99 29.87
C GLN A 8 -19.71 30.68 28.59
N SER A 9 -19.60 29.96 27.52
CA SER A 9 -19.18 30.50 26.24
C SER A 9 -20.12 31.60 25.72
N TRP A 10 -21.42 31.38 25.86
CA TRP A 10 -22.43 32.42 25.53
C TRP A 10 -22.28 33.65 26.42
N LYS A 11 -22.09 33.49 27.74
CA LYS A 11 -21.85 34.60 28.68
C LYS A 11 -20.61 35.41 28.35
N HIS A 12 -19.56 34.75 27.79
CA HIS A 12 -18.32 35.39 27.38
C HIS A 12 -18.34 35.91 25.95
N GLY A 13 -19.48 35.86 25.26
CA GLY A 13 -19.65 36.39 23.90
C GLY A 13 -18.86 35.63 22.80
N LEU A 14 -18.53 34.38 23.02
CA LEU A 14 -17.81 33.57 22.03
C LEU A 14 -18.71 33.23 20.86
N LYS A 15 -18.23 33.40 19.61
CA LYS A 15 -18.99 33.16 18.40
C LYS A 15 -19.25 31.67 18.12
N ALA A 16 -18.37 30.79 18.59
CA ALA A 16 -18.48 29.36 18.43
C ALA A 16 -17.74 28.63 19.54
N VAL A 17 -18.25 27.43 19.90
CA VAL A 17 -17.60 26.50 20.84
C VAL A 17 -17.63 25.12 20.23
N ALA A 18 -16.46 24.50 20.15
CA ALA A 18 -16.33 23.11 19.74
C ALA A 18 -16.01 22.25 20.97
N VAL A 19 -16.84 21.24 21.24
CA VAL A 19 -16.61 20.30 22.33
C VAL A 19 -16.23 18.96 21.75
N TYR A 20 -15.07 18.46 22.15
CA TYR A 20 -14.58 17.13 21.77
C TYR A 20 -14.76 16.16 22.94
N ARG A 21 -15.37 15.01 22.65
CA ARG A 21 -15.43 13.91 23.59
C ARG A 21 -14.22 13.00 23.36
N ASP A 22 -13.48 12.72 24.43
CA ASP A 22 -12.35 11.79 24.37
C ASP A 22 -12.82 10.39 23.93
N GLY A 23 -12.08 9.75 23.01
CA GLY A 23 -12.43 8.44 22.48
C GLY A 23 -13.48 8.41 21.35
N CYS A 24 -13.96 9.55 20.83
CA CYS A 24 -14.98 9.58 19.77
C CYS A 24 -14.45 9.16 18.38
N LYS A 25 -13.15 9.28 18.15
CA LYS A 25 -12.49 8.95 16.88
C LYS A 25 -11.23 8.14 17.16
N SER A 26 -10.91 7.21 16.28
CA SER A 26 -9.69 6.40 16.35
C SER A 26 -8.39 7.20 16.22
N VAL A 27 -8.46 8.42 15.69
CA VAL A 27 -7.35 9.38 15.62
C VAL A 27 -7.82 10.70 16.18
N GLN A 28 -7.21 11.16 17.27
CA GLN A 28 -7.49 12.46 17.91
C GLN A 28 -6.35 13.43 17.64
N PRO A 29 -6.63 14.64 17.12
CA PRO A 29 -5.58 15.63 16.85
C PRO A 29 -5.05 16.33 18.12
N LEU A 30 -5.74 16.21 19.26
CA LEU A 30 -5.37 16.84 20.53
C LEU A 30 -5.59 15.87 21.69
N ASN A 31 -4.52 15.54 22.42
CA ASN A 31 -4.57 14.82 23.70
C ASN A 31 -4.22 15.78 24.84
N THR A 32 -5.06 15.83 25.86
CA THR A 32 -4.88 16.68 27.06
C THR A 32 -4.04 16.03 28.17
N ALA A 33 -3.52 14.84 27.97
CA ALA A 33 -2.62 14.18 28.91
C ALA A 33 -1.17 14.64 28.67
N ALA A 34 -0.70 15.56 29.49
CA ALA A 34 0.70 15.86 29.62
C ALA A 34 1.43 14.71 30.33
N GLU A 35 1.65 13.60 29.62
CA GLU A 35 2.69 12.66 30.02
C GLU A 35 4.00 13.10 29.37
N LYS A 36 4.93 13.53 30.22
CA LYS A 36 6.34 13.66 29.88
C LYS A 36 6.84 12.28 29.47
N SER A 37 6.79 11.96 28.20
CA SER A 37 7.56 10.85 27.66
C SER A 37 8.94 11.40 27.29
N GLU A 38 9.94 10.93 28.00
CA GLU A 38 11.34 11.01 27.63
C GLU A 38 11.48 10.69 26.14
N LYS A 39 12.28 11.49 25.45
CA LYS A 39 12.72 11.24 24.08
C LYS A 39 13.57 9.96 24.08
N THR A 40 12.94 8.82 24.09
CA THR A 40 13.55 7.59 23.59
C THR A 40 13.46 7.62 22.08
N LEU A 41 14.59 7.39 21.43
CA LEU A 41 14.73 7.11 20.00
C LEU A 41 13.57 6.20 19.53
N PRO A 42 13.00 6.40 18.33
CA PRO A 42 11.85 5.62 17.87
C PRO A 42 12.27 4.14 17.75
N THR A 43 11.99 3.39 18.79
CA THR A 43 12.06 1.94 18.75
C THR A 43 10.92 1.45 17.88
N ASP A 44 11.23 0.57 16.94
CA ASP A 44 10.43 0.02 15.83
C ASP A 44 9.01 -0.52 16.11
N ASN A 45 8.46 -0.34 17.30
CA ASN A 45 7.14 -0.84 17.69
C ASN A 45 5.95 -0.19 16.95
N LYS A 46 6.14 0.99 16.35
CA LYS A 46 5.09 1.69 15.61
C LYS A 46 4.80 1.07 14.24
N LEU A 47 5.74 0.26 13.75
CA LEU A 47 5.63 -0.42 12.46
C LEU A 47 4.94 -1.79 12.56
N ILE A 48 4.75 -2.31 13.78
CA ILE A 48 4.14 -3.63 14.01
C ILE A 48 2.70 -3.45 14.50
N GLU A 49 1.76 -3.79 13.66
CA GLU A 49 0.34 -3.80 13.98
C GLU A 49 -0.10 -5.24 14.31
N LYS A 50 -0.57 -5.48 15.54
CA LYS A 50 -1.10 -6.77 15.98
C LYS A 50 -2.59 -6.68 16.19
N ILE A 51 -3.36 -7.41 15.40
CA ILE A 51 -4.81 -7.49 15.51
C ILE A 51 -5.20 -8.97 15.55
N ASN A 52 -5.78 -9.44 16.66
CA ASN A 52 -6.31 -10.79 16.81
C ASN A 52 -5.33 -11.92 16.39
N GLY A 53 -4.05 -11.83 16.81
CA GLY A 53 -3.01 -12.80 16.46
C GLY A 53 -2.36 -12.59 15.09
N TYR A 54 -2.84 -11.64 14.32
CA TYR A 54 -2.29 -11.25 13.04
C TYR A 54 -1.23 -10.16 13.21
N THR A 55 -0.09 -10.34 12.59
CA THR A 55 1.02 -9.38 12.66
C THR A 55 1.25 -8.76 11.29
N ARG A 56 1.21 -7.44 11.23
CA ARG A 56 1.51 -6.65 10.04
C ARG A 56 2.70 -5.74 10.30
N ILE A 57 3.74 -5.84 9.49
CA ILE A 57 4.93 -5.00 9.56
C ILE A 57 4.82 -3.93 8.48
N LYS A 58 4.51 -2.69 8.88
CA LYS A 58 4.42 -1.54 7.96
C LYS A 58 5.81 -1.03 7.59
N LEU A 59 5.92 -0.40 6.43
CA LEU A 59 7.13 0.32 6.07
C LEU A 59 7.25 1.62 6.87
N PRO A 60 8.49 2.11 7.10
CA PRO A 60 8.69 3.44 7.69
C PRO A 60 8.20 4.56 6.77
N ASP A 61 8.01 5.76 7.32
CA ASP A 61 7.52 6.92 6.57
C ASP A 61 8.47 7.29 5.41
N GLU A 62 9.79 7.23 5.65
CA GLU A 62 10.80 7.37 4.61
C GLU A 62 11.35 6.00 4.22
N ARG A 63 11.24 5.65 2.95
CA ARG A 63 11.62 4.34 2.41
C ARG A 63 12.05 4.41 0.95
N PRO A 64 13.00 3.57 0.54
CA PRO A 64 13.34 3.45 -0.87
C PRO A 64 12.16 2.86 -1.66
N SER A 65 12.01 3.32 -2.89
CA SER A 65 11.00 2.80 -3.80
C SER A 65 11.53 2.68 -5.23
N ILE A 66 10.89 1.82 -6.01
CA ILE A 66 11.12 1.68 -7.46
C ILE A 66 9.83 2.04 -8.15
N THR A 67 9.88 3.04 -9.04
CA THR A 67 8.78 3.38 -9.92
C THR A 67 9.05 2.86 -11.31
N HIS A 68 8.18 1.99 -11.79
CA HIS A 68 8.24 1.38 -13.12
C HIS A 68 7.09 1.90 -13.99
N LYS A 69 7.44 2.56 -15.11
CA LYS A 69 6.48 2.92 -16.15
C LYS A 69 6.30 1.73 -17.08
N PHE A 70 5.05 1.41 -17.42
CA PHE A 70 4.75 0.34 -18.37
C PHE A 70 3.64 0.75 -19.34
N SER A 71 3.54 0.02 -20.44
CA SER A 71 2.44 0.15 -21.39
C SER A 71 1.81 -1.21 -21.69
N LEU A 72 0.51 -1.23 -21.92
CA LEU A 72 -0.25 -2.40 -22.36
C LEU A 72 -1.21 -1.96 -23.47
N GLY A 73 -0.88 -2.29 -24.72
CA GLY A 73 -1.56 -1.72 -25.85
C GLY A 73 -1.46 -0.19 -25.87
N ASN A 74 -2.60 0.50 -25.88
CA ASN A 74 -2.67 1.96 -25.87
C ASN A 74 -2.75 2.60 -24.47
N HIS A 75 -2.66 1.79 -23.41
CA HIS A 75 -2.73 2.27 -22.03
C HIS A 75 -1.34 2.35 -21.42
N GLU A 76 -1.11 3.42 -20.67
CA GLU A 76 0.11 3.60 -19.88
C GLU A 76 -0.21 3.51 -18.40
N GLY A 77 0.74 2.97 -17.62
CA GLY A 77 0.62 2.88 -16.18
C GLY A 77 1.96 3.02 -15.47
N TYR A 78 1.87 3.24 -14.18
CA TYR A 78 2.99 3.30 -13.26
C TYR A 78 2.74 2.34 -12.10
N LEU A 79 3.74 1.53 -11.82
CA LEU A 79 3.80 0.68 -10.63
C LEU A 79 4.91 1.21 -9.74
N THR A 80 4.57 1.69 -8.56
CA THR A 80 5.54 2.06 -7.54
C THR A 80 5.58 0.97 -6.48
N VAL A 81 6.76 0.46 -6.18
CA VAL A 81 7.00 -0.59 -5.18
C VAL A 81 7.88 -0.02 -4.09
N GLY A 82 7.34 0.12 -2.89
CA GLY A 82 8.09 0.50 -1.70
C GLY A 82 8.82 -0.71 -1.11
N LEU A 83 10.07 -0.48 -0.69
CA LEU A 83 10.97 -1.52 -0.20
C LEU A 83 11.30 -1.29 1.26
N TYR A 84 11.40 -2.36 2.04
CA TYR A 84 11.96 -2.29 3.38
C TYR A 84 13.43 -1.84 3.30
N PRO A 85 13.84 -0.82 4.08
CA PRO A 85 15.17 -0.23 3.98
C PRO A 85 16.32 -1.22 4.23
N ASP A 86 16.11 -2.17 5.14
CA ASP A 86 17.06 -3.19 5.60
C ASP A 86 17.16 -4.37 4.63
N THR A 87 16.03 -5.00 4.31
CA THR A 87 15.99 -6.24 3.52
C THR A 87 15.88 -6.02 2.02
N LYS A 88 15.53 -4.80 1.59
CA LYS A 88 15.19 -4.46 0.19
C LYS A 88 14.05 -5.29 -0.40
N LYS A 89 13.32 -6.01 0.45
CA LYS A 89 12.13 -6.74 0.03
C LYS A 89 10.96 -5.81 -0.23
N PRO A 90 10.08 -6.12 -1.20
CA PRO A 90 8.87 -5.35 -1.44
C PRO A 90 7.90 -5.47 -0.26
N GLY A 91 7.35 -4.33 0.17
CA GLY A 91 6.40 -4.28 1.28
C GLY A 91 5.12 -3.50 0.95
N GLU A 92 5.13 -2.73 -0.14
CA GLU A 92 3.93 -2.03 -0.60
C GLU A 92 3.96 -1.79 -2.10
N THR A 93 2.79 -1.58 -2.67
CA THR A 93 2.62 -1.28 -4.09
C THR A 93 1.61 -0.15 -4.26
N PHE A 94 1.84 0.70 -5.27
CA PHE A 94 0.89 1.70 -5.78
C PHE A 94 0.78 1.51 -7.28
N ILE A 95 -0.44 1.55 -7.81
CA ILE A 95 -0.71 1.32 -9.23
C ILE A 95 -1.52 2.51 -9.75
N THR A 96 -0.99 3.18 -10.76
CA THR A 96 -1.68 4.27 -11.44
C THR A 96 -1.81 3.95 -12.93
N ILE A 97 -3.02 3.95 -13.45
CA ILE A 97 -3.28 3.74 -14.89
C ILE A 97 -3.75 5.07 -15.50
N ALA A 98 -3.06 5.50 -16.54
CA ALA A 98 -3.40 6.73 -17.24
C ALA A 98 -4.67 6.55 -18.09
N LYS A 99 -5.47 7.63 -18.19
CA LYS A 99 -6.69 7.72 -19.02
C LYS A 99 -7.82 6.74 -18.63
N GLU A 100 -7.77 6.15 -17.46
CA GLU A 100 -8.85 5.33 -16.95
C GLU A 100 -9.83 6.15 -16.10
N GLY A 101 -11.09 5.75 -16.10
CA GLY A 101 -12.12 6.37 -15.27
C GLY A 101 -11.91 6.11 -13.78
N SER A 102 -12.56 6.90 -12.93
CA SER A 102 -12.41 6.84 -11.47
C SER A 102 -12.68 5.45 -10.87
N THR A 103 -13.59 4.69 -11.44
CA THR A 103 -13.90 3.32 -10.99
C THR A 103 -12.71 2.37 -11.20
N VAL A 104 -12.09 2.41 -12.37
CA VAL A 104 -10.93 1.55 -12.68
C VAL A 104 -9.75 1.94 -11.81
N SER A 105 -9.48 3.24 -11.67
CA SER A 105 -8.43 3.75 -10.76
C SER A 105 -8.67 3.29 -9.33
N GLY A 106 -9.89 3.43 -8.81
CA GLY A 106 -10.23 2.98 -7.46
C GLY A 106 -10.06 1.47 -7.27
N LEU A 107 -10.38 0.65 -8.28
CA LEU A 107 -10.13 -0.80 -8.22
C LEU A 107 -8.62 -1.13 -8.16
N PHE A 108 -7.78 -0.40 -8.91
CA PHE A 108 -6.32 -0.57 -8.82
C PHE A 108 -5.77 -0.13 -7.47
N ASP A 109 -6.30 0.92 -6.85
CA ASP A 109 -5.95 1.34 -5.50
C ASP A 109 -6.29 0.25 -4.47
N VAL A 110 -7.46 -0.38 -4.59
CA VAL A 110 -7.86 -1.51 -3.74
C VAL A 110 -6.90 -2.70 -3.93
N ILE A 111 -6.60 -3.08 -5.18
CA ILE A 111 -5.67 -4.18 -5.48
C ILE A 111 -4.27 -3.89 -4.93
N ALA A 112 -3.76 -2.68 -5.12
CA ALA A 112 -2.47 -2.25 -4.60
C ALA A 112 -2.43 -2.30 -3.07
N THR A 113 -3.50 -1.83 -2.41
CA THR A 113 -3.64 -1.87 -0.95
C THR A 113 -3.67 -3.31 -0.44
N LEU A 114 -4.47 -4.20 -1.04
CA LEU A 114 -4.54 -5.61 -0.65
C LEU A 114 -3.20 -6.32 -0.86
N THR A 115 -2.52 -6.06 -1.97
CA THR A 115 -1.17 -6.60 -2.23
C THR A 115 -0.19 -6.14 -1.16
N SER A 116 -0.20 -4.85 -0.81
CA SER A 116 0.62 -4.29 0.26
C SER A 116 0.33 -4.94 1.61
N MET A 117 -0.94 -5.12 1.96
CA MET A 117 -1.34 -5.79 3.19
C MET A 117 -0.84 -7.24 3.22
N CYS A 118 -0.96 -7.99 2.13
CA CYS A 118 -0.45 -9.36 2.01
C CYS A 118 1.06 -9.41 2.25
N LEU A 119 1.84 -8.54 1.57
CA LEU A 119 3.28 -8.49 1.71
C LEU A 119 3.72 -8.15 3.14
N GLN A 120 3.10 -7.14 3.73
CA GLN A 120 3.38 -6.68 5.11
C GLN A 120 2.98 -7.73 6.16
N SER A 121 2.12 -8.66 5.80
CA SER A 121 1.66 -9.76 6.66
C SER A 121 2.44 -11.05 6.46
N GLY A 122 3.51 -11.00 5.66
CA GLY A 122 4.38 -12.13 5.44
C GLY A 122 3.91 -13.12 4.37
N VAL A 123 2.88 -12.79 3.57
CA VAL A 123 2.54 -13.62 2.41
C VAL A 123 3.69 -13.56 1.40
N PRO A 124 4.28 -14.71 1.02
CA PRO A 124 5.39 -14.72 0.07
C PRO A 124 5.01 -14.13 -1.29
N MET A 125 5.85 -13.29 -1.86
CA MET A 125 5.68 -12.74 -3.21
C MET A 125 5.44 -13.85 -4.24
N LYS A 126 6.15 -14.98 -4.13
CA LYS A 126 5.97 -16.17 -4.95
C LYS A 126 4.51 -16.64 -5.01
N THR A 127 3.83 -16.65 -3.88
CA THR A 127 2.42 -17.06 -3.77
C THR A 127 1.52 -16.10 -4.54
N LEU A 128 1.73 -14.80 -4.40
CA LEU A 128 0.96 -13.78 -5.11
C LEU A 128 1.20 -13.86 -6.62
N VAL A 129 2.45 -13.99 -7.03
CA VAL A 129 2.81 -14.15 -8.46
C VAL A 129 2.16 -15.38 -9.07
N LYS A 130 2.28 -16.55 -8.42
CA LYS A 130 1.62 -17.78 -8.89
C LYS A 130 0.11 -17.64 -9.03
N LYS A 131 -0.52 -16.88 -8.12
CA LYS A 131 -1.98 -16.74 -8.10
C LYS A 131 -2.49 -15.78 -9.17
N PHE A 132 -1.78 -14.69 -9.43
CA PHE A 132 -2.30 -13.57 -10.21
C PHE A 132 -1.67 -13.40 -11.60
N LYS A 133 -0.51 -14.00 -11.86
CA LYS A 133 -0.02 -14.10 -13.24
C LYS A 133 -1.01 -14.92 -14.08
N ASP A 134 -1.04 -14.66 -15.35
CA ASP A 134 -1.91 -15.34 -16.32
C ASP A 134 -3.41 -15.05 -16.22
N LEU A 135 -3.84 -14.17 -15.30
CA LEU A 135 -5.22 -13.69 -15.29
C LEU A 135 -5.56 -12.95 -16.58
N ARG A 136 -6.63 -13.41 -17.25
CA ARG A 136 -7.04 -12.88 -18.56
C ARG A 136 -8.29 -12.05 -18.48
N PHE A 137 -8.16 -10.76 -18.77
CA PHE A 137 -9.25 -9.82 -18.99
C PHE A 137 -8.76 -8.61 -19.78
N LYS A 138 -9.68 -7.82 -20.32
CA LYS A 138 -9.30 -6.61 -21.08
C LYS A 138 -8.89 -5.44 -20.16
N PRO A 139 -7.91 -4.61 -20.61
CA PRO A 139 -7.15 -4.74 -21.84
C PRO A 139 -6.06 -5.81 -21.76
N SER A 140 -5.73 -6.39 -22.91
CA SER A 140 -4.61 -7.33 -23.09
C SER A 140 -3.85 -6.92 -24.35
N GLY A 141 -2.57 -7.20 -24.44
CA GLY A 141 -1.81 -6.82 -25.62
C GLY A 141 -0.30 -6.86 -25.46
N ILE A 142 0.36 -6.27 -26.44
CA ILE A 142 1.82 -6.12 -26.48
C ILE A 142 2.22 -5.05 -25.44
N THR A 143 3.36 -5.26 -24.81
CA THR A 143 3.94 -4.34 -23.84
C THR A 143 5.27 -3.78 -24.35
N SER A 144 5.76 -2.72 -23.72
CA SER A 144 7.09 -2.17 -23.99
C SER A 144 8.22 -2.91 -23.26
N ASN A 145 7.91 -3.89 -22.43
CA ASN A 145 8.89 -4.63 -21.64
C ASN A 145 9.34 -5.89 -22.39
N GLN A 146 10.65 -6.00 -22.68
CA GLN A 146 11.22 -7.15 -23.40
C GLN A 146 11.08 -8.47 -22.63
N GLU A 147 11.11 -8.44 -21.29
CA GLU A 147 10.93 -9.64 -20.46
C GLU A 147 9.46 -10.08 -20.42
N ILE A 148 8.52 -9.18 -20.72
CA ILE A 148 7.08 -9.44 -20.72
C ILE A 148 6.48 -8.90 -22.02
N PRO A 149 6.82 -9.44 -23.19
CA PRO A 149 6.42 -8.86 -24.46
C PRO A 149 4.91 -8.85 -24.71
N PHE A 150 4.17 -9.70 -24.01
CA PHE A 150 2.72 -9.77 -24.07
C PHE A 150 2.13 -10.01 -22.67
N ALA A 151 1.07 -9.28 -22.35
CA ALA A 151 0.31 -9.49 -21.13
C ALA A 151 -1.17 -9.71 -21.40
N LYS A 152 -1.76 -10.63 -20.63
CA LYS A 152 -3.16 -11.05 -20.73
C LYS A 152 -4.11 -10.05 -20.05
N SER A 153 -3.56 -9.19 -19.17
CA SER A 153 -4.24 -8.10 -18.47
C SER A 153 -3.22 -7.21 -17.77
N PHE A 154 -3.64 -6.07 -17.22
CA PHE A 154 -2.79 -5.27 -16.35
C PHE A 154 -2.28 -6.05 -15.13
N ILE A 155 -3.14 -6.86 -14.53
CA ILE A 155 -2.78 -7.67 -13.35
C ILE A 155 -1.74 -8.73 -13.73
N ASP A 156 -1.92 -9.41 -14.86
CA ASP A 156 -0.93 -10.35 -15.39
C ASP A 156 0.43 -9.69 -15.56
N TYR A 157 0.46 -8.47 -16.16
CA TYR A 157 1.67 -7.70 -16.33
C TYR A 157 2.36 -7.38 -15.00
N ILE A 158 1.60 -6.78 -14.09
CA ILE A 158 2.10 -6.32 -12.79
C ILE A 158 2.70 -7.47 -11.99
N PHE A 159 2.01 -8.59 -11.88
CA PHE A 159 2.52 -9.72 -11.11
C PHE A 159 3.66 -10.47 -11.82
N LYS A 160 3.72 -10.49 -13.14
CA LYS A 160 4.91 -10.95 -13.88
C LYS A 160 6.11 -10.05 -13.60
N TYR A 161 5.94 -8.72 -13.69
CA TYR A 161 7.00 -7.77 -13.39
C TYR A 161 7.53 -7.92 -11.95
N LEU A 162 6.63 -8.02 -10.97
CA LEU A 162 7.01 -8.26 -9.58
C LEU A 162 7.78 -9.59 -9.43
N GLY A 163 7.37 -10.62 -10.14
CA GLY A 163 8.05 -11.90 -10.17
C GLY A 163 9.46 -11.79 -10.73
N TYR A 164 9.61 -11.24 -11.94
CA TYR A 164 10.94 -11.06 -12.56
C TYR A 164 11.87 -10.17 -11.73
N LYS A 165 11.33 -9.15 -11.05
CA LYS A 165 12.13 -8.19 -10.30
C LYS A 165 12.55 -8.68 -8.92
N PHE A 166 11.71 -9.43 -8.22
CA PHE A 166 11.89 -9.69 -6.77
C PHE A 166 11.99 -11.17 -6.38
N LEU A 167 11.76 -12.10 -7.27
CA LEU A 167 11.93 -13.53 -6.97
C LEU A 167 13.38 -13.96 -7.17
N SER A 168 13.77 -15.04 -6.47
CA SER A 168 15.03 -15.72 -6.71
C SER A 168 15.02 -16.42 -8.07
N GLU A 169 16.20 -16.70 -8.64
CA GLU A 169 16.29 -17.37 -9.95
C GLU A 169 15.58 -18.74 -9.94
N ASN A 170 15.73 -19.53 -8.87
CA ASN A 170 15.03 -20.81 -8.72
C ASN A 170 13.51 -20.65 -8.73
N ASP A 171 12.98 -19.58 -8.07
CA ASP A 171 11.55 -19.31 -8.06
C ASP A 171 11.04 -18.81 -9.42
N LYS A 172 11.88 -18.07 -10.16
CA LYS A 172 11.56 -17.64 -11.52
C LYS A 172 11.47 -18.85 -12.47
N GLU A 173 12.46 -19.74 -12.43
CA GLU A 173 12.45 -20.97 -13.23
C GLU A 173 11.22 -21.83 -12.94
N GLU A 174 10.85 -21.98 -11.66
CA GLU A 174 9.65 -22.74 -11.29
C GLU A 174 8.35 -22.10 -11.80
N ILE A 175 8.27 -20.76 -11.83
CA ILE A 175 7.04 -20.04 -12.16
C ILE A 175 6.90 -19.71 -13.64
N PHE A 176 7.99 -19.34 -14.28
CA PHE A 176 8.02 -18.86 -15.67
C PHE A 176 8.66 -19.86 -16.64
N GLY A 177 9.34 -20.88 -16.14
CA GLY A 177 10.15 -21.81 -16.94
C GLY A 177 11.59 -21.31 -17.08
N SER A 178 12.47 -22.22 -17.52
CA SER A 178 13.87 -21.85 -17.83
C SER A 178 13.90 -20.86 -19.00
N PRO A 179 14.76 -19.83 -18.94
CA PRO A 179 14.95 -18.94 -20.08
C PRO A 179 15.46 -19.75 -21.28
N HIS A 180 14.81 -19.58 -22.41
CA HIS A 180 15.24 -20.13 -23.70
C HIS A 180 16.32 -19.29 -24.35
#